data_050001a44eea88b471a3f92ebd7a0b56
#
_entry.id   050001a44eea88b471a3f92ebd7a0b56
#
_cell.length_a   1.000
_cell.length_b   1.000
_cell.length_c   1.000
_cell.angle_alpha   90.00
_cell.angle_beta   90.00
_cell.angle_gamma   90.00
#
_symmetry.space_group_name_H-M   'P 1'
#
loop_
_entity.id
_entity.type
_entity.pdbx_description
1 polymer ?
#
loop_
_entity_poly.entity_id
_entity_poly.type
_entity_poly.pdbx_seq_one_letter_code
_entity_poly.pdbx_strand_id
1 'polypeptide(L)'
;MYFTSEYADVQYLADKDKVLLTWKKEAKFDNYRKPATAALELLREHNCDFIIDSRNGFEDEKEDVEWGFSFLLPEISLTGCKTVWFIMIQVNETEIGEEMDMWTAEFLKYFAVKKVDSPDKID
;
A
#
# COMPACT_ATOMS: atom_id res chain seq x y z
N MET A 1 -7.51 -9.02 12.64
CA MET A 1 -6.70 -7.81 12.34
C MET A 1 -5.26 -8.06 12.77
N TYR A 2 -4.34 -7.99 11.85
CA TYR A 2 -2.93 -8.27 12.16
C TYR A 2 -2.23 -7.10 12.86
N PHE A 3 -2.54 -5.89 12.41
CA PHE A 3 -2.00 -4.65 12.98
C PHE A 3 -3.07 -3.57 12.93
N THR A 4 -3.18 -2.79 14.00
CA THR A 4 -4.09 -1.64 14.03
C THR A 4 -3.47 -0.50 14.82
N SER A 5 -3.66 0.72 14.33
CA SER A 5 -3.24 1.94 15.00
C SER A 5 -4.23 3.06 14.70
N GLU A 6 -3.98 4.23 15.25
CA GLU A 6 -4.74 5.42 14.91
C GLU A 6 -4.63 5.77 13.42
N TYR A 7 -3.53 5.38 12.77
CA TYR A 7 -3.17 5.78 11.40
C TYR A 7 -3.52 4.74 10.34
N ALA A 8 -3.48 3.47 10.67
CA ALA A 8 -3.66 2.41 9.67
C ALA A 8 -4.07 1.08 10.29
N ASP A 9 -4.72 0.27 9.46
CA ASP A 9 -5.03 -1.13 9.76
C ASP A 9 -4.37 -2.02 8.71
N VAL A 10 -3.89 -3.18 9.15
CA VAL A 10 -3.30 -4.19 8.26
C VAL A 10 -3.96 -5.53 8.55
N GLN A 11 -4.43 -6.22 7.50
CA GLN A 11 -5.06 -7.52 7.65
C GLN A 11 -4.88 -8.38 6.41
N TYR A 12 -4.97 -9.69 6.62
CA TYR A 12 -5.03 -10.65 5.53
C TYR A 12 -6.50 -11.00 5.24
N LEU A 13 -6.90 -10.87 3.98
CA LEU A 13 -8.26 -11.19 3.53
C LEU A 13 -8.26 -12.61 2.98
N ALA A 14 -8.69 -13.58 3.81
CA ALA A 14 -8.66 -15.00 3.43
C ALA A 14 -9.55 -15.31 2.23
N ASP A 15 -10.68 -14.62 2.10
CA ASP A 15 -11.62 -14.82 1.00
C ASP A 15 -11.07 -14.36 -0.35
N LYS A 16 -10.15 -13.41 -0.35
CA LYS A 16 -9.54 -12.86 -1.56
C LYS A 16 -8.09 -13.29 -1.74
N ASP A 17 -7.49 -13.88 -0.72
CA ASP A 17 -6.06 -14.20 -0.67
C ASP A 17 -5.21 -12.96 -0.98
N LYS A 18 -5.43 -11.88 -0.24
CA LYS A 18 -4.72 -10.62 -0.39
C LYS A 18 -4.48 -9.95 0.95
N VAL A 19 -3.41 -9.19 1.05
CA VAL A 19 -3.12 -8.35 2.22
C VAL A 19 -3.70 -6.97 1.98
N LEU A 20 -4.43 -6.43 2.95
CA LEU A 20 -5.03 -5.09 2.89
C LEU A 20 -4.36 -4.17 3.90
N LEU A 21 -3.81 -3.08 3.41
CA LEU A 21 -3.32 -1.96 4.22
C LEU A 21 -4.27 -0.79 4.00
N THR A 22 -4.96 -0.38 5.07
CA THR A 22 -5.92 0.71 5.02
C THR A 22 -5.37 1.91 5.77
N TRP A 23 -5.12 3.01 5.06
CA TRP A 23 -4.72 4.26 5.69
C TRP A 23 -5.94 5.02 6.17
N LYS A 24 -5.97 5.34 7.47
CA LYS A 24 -7.08 6.08 8.09
C LYS A 24 -6.85 7.58 8.04
N LYS A 25 -5.60 7.99 8.00
CA LYS A 25 -5.17 9.38 7.87
C LYS A 25 -3.71 9.42 7.45
N GLU A 26 -3.22 10.60 7.09
CA GLU A 26 -1.83 10.78 6.72
C GLU A 26 -0.91 10.39 7.88
N ALA A 27 0.14 9.65 7.59
CA ALA A 27 1.09 9.15 8.58
C ALA A 27 2.52 9.40 8.13
N LYS A 28 3.42 9.63 9.09
CA LYS A 28 4.84 9.90 8.83
C LYS A 28 5.72 9.09 9.75
N PHE A 29 6.93 8.79 9.29
CA PHE A 29 7.97 8.09 10.05
C PHE A 29 7.43 6.76 10.62
N ASP A 30 7.54 6.52 11.91
CA ASP A 30 7.12 5.25 12.50
C ASP A 30 5.63 4.97 12.32
N ASN A 31 4.79 5.99 12.27
CA ASN A 31 3.35 5.82 12.04
C ASN A 31 3.04 5.30 10.63
N TYR A 32 3.96 5.52 9.70
CA TYR A 32 3.92 4.94 8.36
C TYR A 32 4.68 3.62 8.29
N ARG A 33 5.91 3.59 8.80
CA ARG A 33 6.81 2.44 8.63
C ARG A 33 6.33 1.18 9.35
N LYS A 34 5.74 1.33 10.53
CA LYS A 34 5.22 0.18 11.28
C LYS A 34 4.08 -0.53 10.56
N PRO A 35 3.03 0.17 10.09
CA PRO A 35 1.99 -0.50 9.30
C PRO A 35 2.53 -1.10 8.00
N ALA A 36 3.42 -0.38 7.32
CA ALA A 36 4.02 -0.87 6.08
C ALA A 36 4.83 -2.15 6.31
N THR A 37 5.59 -2.21 7.40
CA THR A 37 6.36 -3.38 7.78
C THR A 37 5.44 -4.54 8.15
N ALA A 38 4.33 -4.28 8.84
CA ALA A 38 3.34 -5.30 9.16
C ALA A 38 2.74 -5.91 7.89
N ALA A 39 2.46 -5.08 6.88
CA ALA A 39 1.98 -5.56 5.59
C ALA A 39 3.03 -6.44 4.90
N LEU A 40 4.30 -6.03 4.93
CA LEU A 40 5.40 -6.83 4.38
C LEU A 40 5.48 -8.21 5.04
N GLU A 41 5.35 -8.26 6.37
CA GLU A 41 5.37 -9.52 7.11
C GLU A 41 4.25 -10.47 6.66
N LEU A 42 3.05 -9.94 6.48
CA LEU A 42 1.93 -10.75 5.97
C LEU A 42 2.14 -11.21 4.54
N LEU A 43 2.71 -10.36 3.69
CA LEU A 43 3.02 -10.74 2.31
C LEU A 43 4.07 -11.86 2.25
N ARG A 44 5.05 -11.83 3.14
CA ARG A 44 6.04 -12.90 3.26
C ARG A 44 5.40 -14.22 3.72
N GLU A 45 4.44 -14.13 4.62
CA GLU A 45 3.76 -15.32 5.14
C GLU A 45 2.82 -15.95 4.12
N HIS A 46 2.05 -15.14 3.39
CA HIS A 46 0.99 -15.62 2.51
C HIS A 46 1.36 -15.68 1.04
N ASN A 47 2.40 -14.98 0.60
CA ASN A 47 2.84 -14.93 -0.80
C ASN A 47 1.69 -14.58 -1.75
N CYS A 48 0.98 -13.49 -1.46
CA CYS A 48 -0.23 -13.07 -2.18
C CYS A 48 -0.13 -11.62 -2.64
N ASP A 49 -1.14 -11.15 -3.35
CA ASP A 49 -1.20 -9.78 -3.83
C ASP A 49 -1.54 -8.80 -2.70
N PHE A 50 -1.32 -7.52 -2.97
CA PHE A 50 -1.37 -6.44 -2.00
C PHE A 50 -2.41 -5.40 -2.40
N ILE A 51 -3.22 -4.96 -1.42
CA ILE A 51 -4.19 -3.89 -1.60
C ILE A 51 -3.80 -2.74 -0.68
N ILE A 52 -3.68 -1.54 -1.25
CA ILE A 52 -3.41 -0.32 -0.48
C ILE A 52 -4.62 0.61 -0.63
N ASP A 53 -5.33 0.82 0.47
CA ASP A 53 -6.47 1.76 0.50
C ASP A 53 -5.94 3.15 0.85
N SER A 54 -5.83 4.01 -0.16
CA SER A 54 -5.27 5.35 -0.05
C SER A 54 -6.34 6.45 -0.03
N ARG A 55 -7.61 6.10 0.19
CA ARG A 55 -8.68 7.08 0.14
C ARG A 55 -8.59 8.16 1.21
N ASN A 56 -8.02 7.83 2.36
CA ASN A 56 -7.93 8.73 3.51
C ASN A 56 -6.52 9.19 3.84
N GLY A 57 -5.53 8.75 3.08
CA GLY A 57 -4.14 9.15 3.31
C GLY A 57 -3.17 8.40 2.43
N PHE A 58 -2.00 8.96 2.27
CA PHE A 58 -0.89 8.33 1.58
C PHE A 58 0.40 8.99 2.11
N GLU A 59 1.55 8.38 1.81
CA GLU A 59 2.83 8.87 2.31
C GLU A 59 3.48 9.82 1.32
N ASP A 60 3.84 11.02 1.77
CA ASP A 60 4.55 12.01 0.96
C ASP A 60 5.80 12.58 1.65
N GLU A 61 6.10 12.16 2.87
CA GLU A 61 7.34 12.58 3.56
C GLU A 61 8.55 12.03 2.82
N LYS A 62 9.47 12.92 2.43
CA LYS A 62 10.60 12.55 1.59
C LYS A 62 11.41 11.35 2.12
N GLU A 63 11.72 11.34 3.41
CA GLU A 63 12.50 10.25 4.00
C GLU A 63 11.75 8.93 3.95
N ASP A 64 10.43 8.96 4.15
CA ASP A 64 9.61 7.76 4.11
C ASP A 64 9.43 7.26 2.68
N VAL A 65 9.29 8.16 1.72
CA VAL A 65 9.23 7.82 0.30
C VAL A 65 10.53 7.13 -0.12
N GLU A 66 11.68 7.69 0.27
CA GLU A 66 12.98 7.09 -0.02
C GLU A 66 13.13 5.71 0.63
N TRP A 67 12.68 5.56 1.87
CA TRP A 67 12.67 4.27 2.56
C TRP A 67 11.79 3.25 1.83
N GLY A 68 10.60 3.69 1.40
CA GLY A 68 9.69 2.84 0.64
C GLY A 68 10.29 2.37 -0.68
N PHE A 69 10.91 3.28 -1.42
CA PHE A 69 11.49 2.99 -2.73
C PHE A 69 12.75 2.12 -2.62
N SER A 70 13.58 2.36 -1.61
CA SER A 70 14.87 1.66 -1.49
C SER A 70 14.81 0.37 -0.68
N PHE A 71 13.83 0.23 0.20
CA PHE A 71 13.71 -0.94 1.09
C PHE A 71 12.39 -1.69 0.90
N LEU A 72 11.26 -1.01 1.11
CA LEU A 72 9.96 -1.67 1.18
C LEU A 72 9.58 -2.36 -0.13
N LEU A 73 9.62 -1.64 -1.26
CA LEU A 73 9.22 -2.19 -2.54
C LEU A 73 10.13 -3.34 -3.01
N PRO A 74 11.46 -3.22 -2.93
CA PRO A 74 12.33 -4.37 -3.25
C PRO A 74 12.04 -5.58 -2.35
N GLU A 75 11.80 -5.39 -1.06
CA GLU A 75 11.49 -6.49 -0.15
C GLU A 75 10.15 -7.15 -0.48
N ILE A 76 9.14 -6.35 -0.80
CA ILE A 76 7.84 -6.89 -1.24
C ILE A 76 8.00 -7.68 -2.54
N SER A 77 8.88 -7.25 -3.44
CA SER A 77 9.11 -7.95 -4.71
C SER A 77 9.72 -9.33 -4.52
N LEU A 78 10.35 -9.58 -3.38
CA LEU A 78 10.91 -10.90 -3.05
C LEU A 78 9.86 -11.86 -2.46
N THR A 79 8.67 -11.38 -2.20
CA THR A 79 7.53 -12.21 -1.79
C THR A 79 6.84 -12.76 -3.04
N GLY A 80 5.73 -13.47 -2.88
CA GLY A 80 4.91 -13.90 -4.02
C GLY A 80 3.98 -12.85 -4.58
N CYS A 81 4.08 -11.60 -4.12
CA CYS A 81 3.22 -10.51 -4.58
C CYS A 81 3.53 -10.14 -6.03
N LYS A 82 2.52 -10.18 -6.90
CA LYS A 82 2.63 -9.85 -8.33
C LYS A 82 1.85 -8.62 -8.72
N THR A 83 0.72 -8.37 -8.06
CA THR A 83 -0.18 -7.26 -8.37
C THR A 83 -0.42 -6.44 -7.11
N VAL A 84 -0.35 -5.12 -7.26
CA VAL A 84 -0.70 -4.17 -6.20
C VAL A 84 -1.94 -3.40 -6.66
N TRP A 85 -2.95 -3.37 -5.79
CA TRP A 85 -4.22 -2.68 -6.04
C TRP A 85 -4.25 -1.42 -5.20
N PHE A 86 -4.48 -0.27 -5.85
CA PHE A 86 -4.70 0.99 -5.13
C PHE A 86 -6.19 1.32 -5.13
N ILE A 87 -6.75 1.55 -3.94
CA ILE A 87 -8.09 2.12 -3.82
C ILE A 87 -7.93 3.62 -3.62
N MET A 88 -8.46 4.41 -4.52
CA MET A 88 -8.24 5.85 -4.59
C MET A 88 -9.54 6.61 -4.85
N ILE A 89 -9.61 7.85 -4.37
CA ILE A 89 -10.70 8.77 -4.71
C ILE A 89 -10.28 9.57 -5.94
N GLN A 90 -11.06 9.49 -7.01
CA GLN A 90 -10.72 10.15 -8.27
C GLN A 90 -10.76 11.68 -8.23
N VAL A 91 -11.43 12.25 -7.24
CA VAL A 91 -11.62 13.70 -7.17
C VAL A 91 -10.38 14.48 -6.71
N ASN A 92 -9.35 13.81 -6.24
CA ASN A 92 -8.13 14.45 -5.76
C ASN A 92 -7.07 14.46 -6.86
N GLU A 93 -7.30 15.28 -7.90
CA GLU A 93 -6.57 15.15 -9.15
C GLU A 93 -5.31 16.01 -9.29
N THR A 94 -5.08 16.97 -8.40
CA THR A 94 -3.94 17.88 -8.56
C THR A 94 -2.71 17.38 -7.81
N GLU A 95 -2.48 17.88 -6.61
CA GLU A 95 -1.27 17.53 -5.85
C GLU A 95 -1.22 16.07 -5.45
N ILE A 96 -2.34 15.52 -4.99
CA ILE A 96 -2.43 14.12 -4.57
C ILE A 96 -2.23 13.18 -5.76
N GLY A 97 -2.76 13.56 -6.93
CA GLY A 97 -2.60 12.78 -8.14
C GLY A 97 -1.14 12.64 -8.55
N GLU A 98 -0.39 13.74 -8.48
CA GLU A 98 1.04 13.73 -8.82
C GLU A 98 1.86 12.84 -7.87
N GLU A 99 1.58 12.92 -6.56
CA GLU A 99 2.24 12.08 -5.56
C GLU A 99 1.94 10.59 -5.80
N MET A 100 0.69 10.28 -6.07
CA MET A 100 0.31 8.89 -6.37
C MET A 100 0.90 8.40 -7.67
N ASP A 101 1.07 9.28 -8.66
CA ASP A 101 1.72 8.90 -9.92
C ASP A 101 3.19 8.54 -9.71
N MET A 102 3.89 9.26 -8.82
CA MET A 102 5.26 8.94 -8.46
C MET A 102 5.36 7.55 -7.81
N TRP A 103 4.49 7.25 -6.86
CA TRP A 103 4.42 5.94 -6.23
C TRP A 103 4.08 4.86 -7.25
N THR A 104 3.09 5.13 -8.12
CA THR A 104 2.68 4.18 -9.17
C THR A 104 3.85 3.84 -10.08
N ALA A 105 4.64 4.83 -10.49
CA ALA A 105 5.80 4.61 -11.35
C ALA A 105 6.83 3.69 -10.67
N GLU A 106 7.07 3.87 -9.37
CA GLU A 106 7.98 2.99 -8.64
C GLU A 106 7.43 1.58 -8.50
N PHE A 107 6.15 1.45 -8.14
CA PHE A 107 5.51 0.13 -8.03
C PHE A 107 5.55 -0.63 -9.36
N LEU A 108 5.40 0.07 -10.48
CA LEU A 108 5.43 -0.57 -11.81
C LEU A 108 6.79 -1.17 -12.17
N LYS A 109 7.86 -0.79 -11.47
CA LYS A 109 9.16 -1.44 -11.66
C LYS A 109 9.20 -2.87 -11.14
N TYR A 110 8.27 -3.22 -10.24
CA TYR A 110 8.28 -4.52 -9.55
C TYR A 110 6.99 -5.30 -9.73
N PHE A 111 5.85 -4.63 -9.96
CA PHE A 111 4.52 -5.25 -9.91
C PHE A 111 3.64 -4.78 -11.06
N ALA A 112 2.56 -5.55 -11.33
CA ALA A 112 1.42 -5.01 -12.05
C ALA A 112 0.67 -4.10 -11.07
N VAL A 113 0.16 -2.97 -11.53
CA VAL A 113 -0.57 -2.01 -10.70
C VAL A 113 -1.96 -1.82 -11.25
N LYS A 114 -2.97 -1.92 -10.38
CA LYS A 114 -4.36 -1.67 -10.73
C LYS A 114 -4.93 -0.62 -9.78
N LYS A 115 -5.69 0.33 -10.33
CA LYS A 115 -6.31 1.40 -9.57
C LYS A 115 -7.82 1.25 -9.63
N VAL A 116 -8.47 1.27 -8.46
CA VAL A 116 -9.92 1.15 -8.36
C VAL A 116 -10.44 2.22 -7.40
N ASP A 117 -11.73 2.52 -7.46
CA ASP A 117 -12.34 3.52 -6.59
C ASP A 117 -13.10 2.91 -5.42
N SER A 118 -13.25 1.59 -5.39
CA SER A 118 -13.88 0.90 -4.26
C SER A 118 -13.35 -0.53 -4.12
N PRO A 119 -13.42 -1.10 -2.91
CA PRO A 119 -13.01 -2.49 -2.66
C PRO A 119 -13.78 -3.51 -3.48
N ASP A 120 -15.03 -3.22 -3.85
CA ASP A 120 -15.89 -4.11 -4.61
C ASP A 120 -15.33 -4.47 -5.98
N LYS A 121 -14.43 -3.67 -6.50
CA LYS A 121 -13.81 -3.86 -7.82
C LYS A 121 -12.57 -4.73 -7.79
N ILE A 122 -12.19 -5.20 -6.63
CA ILE A 122 -11.04 -6.09 -6.46
C ILE A 122 -11.52 -7.55 -6.46
N ASP A 123 -10.93 -8.34 -7.32
CA ASP A 123 -11.27 -9.76 -7.47
C ASP A 123 -10.84 -10.62 -6.28
#